data_ef37d6fc6bd6e4caf41e83a3085b8cc3
#
_entry.id   ef37d6fc6bd6e4caf41e83a3085b8cc3
#
_cell.length_a   1.000
_cell.length_b   1.000
_cell.length_c   1.000
_cell.angle_alpha   90.00
_cell.angle_beta   90.00
_cell.angle_gamma   90.00
#
_symmetry.space_group_name_H-M   'P 1'
#
loop_
_entity.id
_entity.type
_entity.pdbx_description
1 polymer ?
#
loop_
_entity_poly.entity_id
_entity_poly.type
_entity_poly.pdbx_seq_one_letter_code
_entity_poly.pdbx_strand_id
1 'polypeptide(L)'
;ATLVDAGHVLLDRLVATGAIANPERLLARADEGRPEDLVGMGDRAFLLHYRSDAVAELAVALGTSAAPVSRELGESDETQEARIVLFVVAPPRQAPLYLQVVGAFARLLSRDEVVDAVVRAPSAEAVAALPAWGEVVLRDQLAVRDLMTERPRAVAPDAPLRDAALDMTRANVAGLPVVEADGRVVGMLSQRELLQH
;
A
#
# COMPACT_ATOMS: atom_id res chain seq x y z
N ALA A 1 -10.82 -18.31 -5.82
CA ALA A 1 -9.56 -18.54 -5.08
C ALA A 1 -9.53 -17.59 -3.90
N THR A 2 -8.96 -18.03 -2.78
CA THR A 2 -8.76 -17.16 -1.62
C THR A 2 -7.50 -16.28 -1.81
N LEU A 3 -7.41 -15.21 -1.03
CA LEU A 3 -6.20 -14.36 -1.05
C LEU A 3 -4.97 -15.12 -0.53
N VAL A 4 -5.16 -16.04 0.41
CA VAL A 4 -4.09 -16.91 0.93
C VAL A 4 -3.54 -17.82 -0.18
N ASP A 5 -4.42 -18.49 -0.94
CA ASP A 5 -4.01 -19.32 -2.07
C ASP A 5 -3.22 -18.52 -3.12
N ALA A 6 -3.71 -17.32 -3.44
CA ALA A 6 -3.02 -16.43 -4.39
C ALA A 6 -1.65 -15.98 -3.87
N GLY A 7 -1.55 -15.68 -2.57
CA GLY A 7 -0.29 -15.35 -1.90
C GLY A 7 0.73 -16.49 -1.98
N HIS A 8 0.31 -17.73 -1.73
CA HIS A 8 1.18 -18.91 -1.87
C HIS A 8 1.69 -19.09 -3.29
N VAL A 9 0.83 -18.95 -4.30
CA VAL A 9 1.25 -19.06 -5.71
C VAL A 9 2.30 -18.02 -6.06
N LEU A 10 2.15 -16.78 -5.60
CA LEU A 10 3.13 -15.72 -5.86
C LEU A 10 4.43 -15.95 -5.10
N LEU A 11 4.35 -16.42 -3.86
CA LEU A 11 5.52 -16.80 -3.07
C LEU A 11 6.32 -17.91 -3.75
N ASP A 12 5.65 -18.97 -4.21
CA ASP A 12 6.28 -20.09 -4.93
C ASP A 12 7.00 -19.60 -6.20
N ARG A 13 6.43 -18.62 -6.91
CA ARG A 13 7.06 -18.01 -8.07
C ARG A 13 8.35 -17.27 -7.69
N LEU A 14 8.34 -16.50 -6.59
CA LEU A 14 9.53 -15.82 -6.08
C LEU A 14 10.60 -16.82 -5.60
N VAL A 15 10.20 -17.93 -4.96
CA VAL A 15 11.12 -19.02 -4.60
C VAL A 15 11.77 -19.62 -5.84
N ALA A 16 10.99 -19.89 -6.88
CA ALA A 16 11.49 -20.46 -8.13
C ALA A 16 12.50 -19.54 -8.86
N THR A 17 12.45 -18.23 -8.64
CA THR A 17 13.46 -17.29 -9.17
C THR A 17 14.72 -17.23 -8.34
N GLY A 18 14.79 -17.89 -7.18
CA GLY A 18 15.90 -17.80 -6.24
C GLY A 18 15.94 -16.50 -5.41
N ALA A 19 14.91 -15.65 -5.50
CA ALA A 19 14.84 -14.40 -4.76
C ALA A 19 14.66 -14.61 -3.24
N ILE A 20 14.13 -15.76 -2.84
CA ILE A 20 13.82 -16.09 -1.43
C ILE A 20 14.73 -17.21 -0.96
N ALA A 21 15.56 -16.92 0.06
CA ALA A 21 16.51 -17.87 0.62
C ALA A 21 15.87 -18.80 1.68
N ASN A 22 14.82 -18.32 2.38
CA ASN A 22 14.15 -19.07 3.46
C ASN A 22 12.63 -18.94 3.34
N PRO A 23 11.99 -19.75 2.46
CA PRO A 23 10.56 -19.65 2.18
C PRO A 23 9.68 -20.02 3.37
N GLU A 24 10.12 -20.93 4.25
CA GLU A 24 9.30 -21.44 5.36
C GLU A 24 8.87 -20.32 6.32
N ARG A 25 9.76 -19.35 6.59
CA ARG A 25 9.43 -18.19 7.45
C ARG A 25 8.39 -17.28 6.84
N LEU A 26 8.43 -17.11 5.52
CA LEU A 26 7.45 -16.29 4.81
C LEU A 26 6.11 -17.00 4.67
N LEU A 27 6.12 -18.30 4.41
CA LEU A 27 4.91 -19.14 4.38
C LEU A 27 4.17 -19.07 5.71
N ALA A 28 4.87 -19.36 6.82
CA ALA A 28 4.28 -19.29 8.15
C ALA A 28 3.64 -17.93 8.45
N ARG A 29 4.29 -16.83 8.03
CA ARG A 29 3.76 -15.48 8.21
C ARG A 29 2.58 -15.18 7.29
N ALA A 30 2.60 -15.66 6.06
CA ALA A 30 1.49 -15.51 5.13
C ALA A 30 0.25 -16.26 5.62
N ASP A 31 0.43 -17.46 6.21
CA ASP A 31 -0.65 -18.25 6.80
C ASP A 31 -1.29 -17.59 8.03
N GLU A 32 -0.53 -16.80 8.79
CA GLU A 32 -1.07 -16.03 9.91
C GLU A 32 -2.09 -14.98 9.47
N GLY A 33 -2.05 -14.52 8.21
CA GLY A 33 -3.02 -13.59 7.63
C GLY A 33 -3.16 -12.27 8.38
N ARG A 34 -2.04 -11.73 8.90
CA ARG A 34 -2.06 -10.52 9.73
C ARG A 34 -2.61 -9.32 8.95
N PRO A 35 -3.54 -8.54 9.53
CA PRO A 35 -4.09 -7.36 8.87
C PRO A 35 -3.03 -6.34 8.44
N GLU A 36 -1.94 -6.19 9.20
CA GLU A 36 -0.85 -5.28 8.89
C GLU A 36 0.00 -5.69 7.68
N ASP A 37 -0.09 -6.95 7.24
CA ASP A 37 0.65 -7.44 6.08
C ASP A 37 -0.15 -7.32 4.77
N LEU A 38 -1.32 -6.67 4.83
CA LEU A 38 -2.23 -6.57 3.70
C LEU A 38 -2.83 -5.17 3.55
N VAL A 39 -2.80 -4.66 2.34
CA VAL A 39 -3.53 -3.46 1.92
C VAL A 39 -4.51 -3.83 0.81
N GLY A 40 -5.81 -3.59 1.06
CA GLY A 40 -6.84 -3.67 0.03
C GLY A 40 -6.95 -2.33 -0.70
N MET A 41 -6.98 -2.38 -2.03
CA MET A 41 -7.16 -1.21 -2.90
C MET A 41 -8.55 -1.20 -3.54
N GLY A 42 -9.58 -1.28 -2.70
CA GLY A 42 -10.97 -1.43 -3.16
C GLY A 42 -11.15 -2.78 -3.89
N ASP A 43 -11.83 -2.74 -5.02
CA ASP A 43 -12.07 -3.87 -5.94
C ASP A 43 -10.94 -4.04 -6.98
N ARG A 44 -9.86 -3.27 -6.91
CA ARG A 44 -8.79 -3.22 -7.91
C ARG A 44 -7.71 -4.25 -7.65
N ALA A 45 -7.15 -4.25 -6.45
CA ALA A 45 -6.01 -5.10 -6.12
C ALA A 45 -5.89 -5.38 -4.62
N PHE A 46 -5.24 -6.48 -4.30
CA PHE A 46 -4.68 -6.76 -3.00
C PHE A 46 -3.16 -6.60 -3.04
N LEU A 47 -2.60 -5.97 -2.02
CA LEU A 47 -1.18 -5.87 -1.79
C LEU A 47 -0.81 -6.65 -0.54
N LEU A 48 -0.15 -7.78 -0.70
CA LEU A 48 0.52 -8.53 0.36
C LEU A 48 1.94 -8.01 0.50
N HIS A 49 2.34 -7.60 1.70
CA HIS A 49 3.63 -6.95 1.88
C HIS A 49 4.35 -7.38 3.16
N TYR A 50 5.59 -7.79 3.02
CA TYR A 50 6.36 -8.35 4.11
C TYR A 50 7.72 -7.69 4.24
N ARG A 51 8.17 -7.48 5.48
CA ARG A 51 9.56 -7.18 5.81
C ARG A 51 10.16 -8.42 6.46
N SER A 52 11.15 -9.02 5.80
CA SER A 52 11.75 -10.27 6.24
C SER A 52 13.20 -10.39 5.76
N ASP A 53 14.05 -10.97 6.61
CA ASP A 53 15.41 -11.38 6.29
C ASP A 53 15.49 -12.70 5.49
N ALA A 54 14.33 -13.27 5.13
CA ALA A 54 14.25 -14.38 4.18
C ALA A 54 14.68 -14.00 2.75
N VAL A 55 14.78 -12.70 2.45
CA VAL A 55 15.24 -12.16 1.16
C VAL A 55 16.49 -11.32 1.33
N ALA A 56 17.40 -11.43 0.37
CA ALA A 56 18.59 -10.57 0.32
C ALA A 56 18.29 -9.19 -0.25
N GLU A 57 17.41 -9.10 -1.22
CA GLU A 57 17.00 -7.88 -1.91
C GLU A 57 15.47 -7.83 -2.00
N LEU A 58 14.92 -6.62 -2.22
CA LEU A 58 13.48 -6.44 -2.44
C LEU A 58 13.04 -7.26 -3.66
N ALA A 59 11.99 -8.05 -3.47
CA ALA A 59 11.38 -8.85 -4.53
C ALA A 59 9.89 -8.55 -4.64
N VAL A 60 9.38 -8.57 -5.88
CA VAL A 60 7.99 -8.29 -6.20
C VAL A 60 7.48 -9.38 -7.13
N ALA A 61 6.28 -9.89 -6.84
CA ALA A 61 5.50 -10.68 -7.77
C ALA A 61 4.11 -10.06 -7.94
N LEU A 62 3.62 -10.04 -9.19
CA LEU A 62 2.28 -9.61 -9.53
C LEU A 62 1.56 -10.75 -10.23
N GLY A 63 0.38 -11.08 -9.74
CA GLY A 63 -0.50 -12.07 -10.35
C GLY A 63 -1.83 -11.46 -10.73
N THR A 64 -2.41 -11.97 -11.82
CA THR A 64 -3.77 -11.68 -12.25
C THR A 64 -4.61 -12.95 -12.24
N SER A 65 -5.90 -12.82 -11.96
CA SER A 65 -6.83 -13.95 -11.96
C SER A 65 -8.04 -13.65 -12.85
N ALA A 66 -8.46 -14.67 -13.63
CA ALA A 66 -9.67 -14.58 -14.45
C ALA A 66 -10.93 -14.48 -13.57
N ALA A 67 -10.99 -15.26 -12.48
CA ALA A 67 -12.01 -15.13 -11.45
C ALA A 67 -11.49 -14.24 -10.32
N PRO A 68 -12.34 -13.45 -9.66
CA PRO A 68 -11.90 -12.64 -8.52
C PRO A 68 -11.26 -13.50 -7.42
N VAL A 69 -10.24 -12.95 -6.79
CA VAL A 69 -9.68 -13.42 -5.53
C VAL A 69 -10.45 -12.72 -4.43
N SER A 70 -10.91 -13.46 -3.43
CA SER A 70 -11.75 -12.94 -2.35
C SER A 70 -11.05 -12.97 -1.00
N ARG A 71 -11.44 -12.04 -0.14
CA ARG A 71 -11.05 -11.93 1.26
C ARG A 71 -12.25 -11.53 2.11
N GLU A 72 -12.42 -12.17 3.24
CA GLU A 72 -13.39 -11.76 4.26
C GLU A 72 -12.88 -10.56 5.06
N LEU A 73 -13.75 -9.61 5.36
CA LEU A 73 -13.44 -8.40 6.13
C LEU A 73 -13.86 -8.57 7.59
N GLY A 74 -12.95 -9.11 8.42
CA GLY A 74 -13.16 -9.23 9.86
C GLY A 74 -14.33 -10.15 10.23
N GLU A 75 -15.13 -9.71 11.21
CA GLU A 75 -16.32 -10.43 11.69
C GLU A 75 -17.59 -10.08 10.89
N SER A 76 -17.49 -9.27 9.85
CA SER A 76 -18.63 -8.95 8.98
C SER A 76 -18.70 -9.96 7.83
N ASP A 77 -19.92 -10.26 7.36
CA ASP A 77 -20.13 -11.07 6.14
C ASP A 77 -19.71 -10.34 4.84
N GLU A 78 -19.02 -9.22 4.97
CA GLU A 78 -18.55 -8.45 3.82
C GLU A 78 -17.29 -9.08 3.24
N THR A 79 -17.33 -9.32 1.93
CA THR A 79 -16.22 -9.87 1.16
C THR A 79 -15.66 -8.80 0.24
N GLN A 80 -14.36 -8.61 0.27
CA GLN A 80 -13.65 -7.80 -0.72
C GLN A 80 -13.12 -8.70 -1.82
N GLU A 81 -13.25 -8.26 -3.07
CA GLU A 81 -12.81 -9.00 -4.25
C GLU A 81 -11.90 -8.15 -5.13
N ALA A 82 -10.85 -8.76 -5.69
CA ALA A 82 -9.99 -8.13 -6.67
C ALA A 82 -9.40 -9.15 -7.64
N ARG A 83 -8.95 -8.70 -8.82
CA ARG A 83 -8.34 -9.57 -9.83
C ARG A 83 -6.82 -9.47 -9.90
N ILE A 84 -6.24 -8.54 -9.18
CA ILE A 84 -4.79 -8.34 -9.11
C ILE A 84 -4.34 -8.60 -7.68
N VAL A 85 -3.31 -9.42 -7.54
CA VAL A 85 -2.61 -9.60 -6.26
C VAL A 85 -1.15 -9.24 -6.46
N LEU A 86 -0.66 -8.33 -5.64
CA LEU A 86 0.73 -7.93 -5.57
C LEU A 86 1.35 -8.51 -4.30
N PHE A 87 2.52 -9.13 -4.42
CA PHE A 87 3.30 -9.66 -3.31
C PHE A 87 4.63 -8.92 -3.28
N VAL A 88 4.91 -8.20 -2.21
CA VAL A 88 6.16 -7.44 -2.03
C VAL A 88 6.86 -7.95 -0.78
N VAL A 89 8.10 -8.32 -0.90
CA VAL A 89 8.94 -8.69 0.24
C VAL A 89 10.28 -7.96 0.18
N ALA A 90 10.72 -7.42 1.31
CA ALA A 90 11.98 -6.69 1.39
C ALA A 90 12.73 -6.99 2.69
N PRO A 91 14.07 -6.99 2.68
CA PRO A 91 14.84 -7.07 3.90
C PRO A 91 14.66 -5.79 4.73
N PRO A 92 14.71 -5.87 6.07
CA PRO A 92 14.51 -4.71 6.95
C PRO A 92 15.40 -3.50 6.61
N ARG A 93 16.62 -3.74 6.11
CA ARG A 93 17.57 -2.69 5.71
C ARG A 93 17.12 -1.87 4.49
N GLN A 94 16.21 -2.40 3.68
CA GLN A 94 15.67 -1.73 2.49
C GLN A 94 14.29 -1.08 2.73
N ALA A 95 13.97 -0.73 3.97
CA ALA A 95 12.69 -0.11 4.33
C ALA A 95 12.36 1.15 3.48
N PRO A 96 13.29 2.07 3.17
CA PRO A 96 12.99 3.20 2.30
C PRO A 96 12.60 2.79 0.87
N LEU A 97 13.31 1.82 0.28
CA LEU A 97 13.01 1.29 -1.05
C LEU A 97 11.66 0.57 -1.06
N TYR A 98 11.42 -0.25 -0.04
CA TYR A 98 10.14 -0.93 0.15
C TYR A 98 8.95 0.05 0.15
N LEU A 99 9.02 1.14 0.92
CA LEU A 99 7.95 2.15 0.96
C LEU A 99 7.74 2.83 -0.39
N GLN A 100 8.81 3.10 -1.14
CA GLN A 100 8.72 3.66 -2.49
C GLN A 100 7.98 2.72 -3.44
N VAL A 101 8.36 1.44 -3.43
CA VAL A 101 7.75 0.41 -4.29
C VAL A 101 6.28 0.23 -3.96
N VAL A 102 5.94 0.04 -2.68
CA VAL A 102 4.54 -0.10 -2.24
C VAL A 102 3.72 1.14 -2.63
N GLY A 103 4.24 2.34 -2.37
CA GLY A 103 3.57 3.59 -2.73
C GLY A 103 3.43 3.80 -4.24
N ALA A 104 4.42 3.36 -5.05
CA ALA A 104 4.33 3.43 -6.50
C ALA A 104 3.23 2.51 -7.04
N PHE A 105 3.18 1.26 -6.59
CA PHE A 105 2.12 0.33 -6.99
C PHE A 105 0.75 0.80 -6.51
N ALA A 106 0.63 1.33 -5.30
CA ALA A 106 -0.64 1.87 -4.81
C ALA A 106 -1.15 3.01 -5.71
N ARG A 107 -0.27 3.92 -6.14
CA ARG A 107 -0.64 5.01 -7.08
C ARG A 107 -1.00 4.47 -8.47
N LEU A 108 -0.24 3.54 -9.01
CA LEU A 108 -0.52 2.96 -10.34
C LEU A 108 -1.83 2.19 -10.35
N LEU A 109 -2.05 1.32 -9.36
CA LEU A 109 -3.25 0.50 -9.25
C LEU A 109 -4.48 1.26 -8.71
N SER A 110 -4.35 2.55 -8.38
CA SER A 110 -5.51 3.42 -8.16
C SER A 110 -6.14 3.94 -9.45
N ARG A 111 -5.47 3.77 -10.59
CA ARG A 111 -5.91 4.21 -11.92
C ARG A 111 -6.59 3.06 -12.67
N ASP A 112 -7.86 3.24 -13.02
CA ASP A 112 -8.67 2.19 -13.65
C ASP A 112 -8.08 1.73 -14.98
N GLU A 113 -7.51 2.65 -15.78
CA GLU A 113 -6.86 2.31 -17.05
C GLU A 113 -5.64 1.39 -16.86
N VAL A 114 -4.89 1.51 -15.75
CA VAL A 114 -3.75 0.63 -15.45
C VAL A 114 -4.23 -0.73 -15.00
N VAL A 115 -5.23 -0.78 -14.13
CA VAL A 115 -5.86 -2.04 -13.67
C VAL A 115 -6.40 -2.81 -14.87
N ASP A 116 -7.15 -2.16 -15.75
CA ASP A 116 -7.69 -2.74 -16.97
C ASP A 116 -6.60 -3.28 -17.90
N ALA A 117 -5.51 -2.53 -18.09
CA ALA A 117 -4.39 -2.98 -18.92
C ALA A 117 -3.70 -4.22 -18.32
N VAL A 118 -3.51 -4.25 -16.99
CA VAL A 118 -2.91 -5.39 -16.30
C VAL A 118 -3.81 -6.63 -16.41
N VAL A 119 -5.11 -6.49 -16.16
CA VAL A 119 -6.06 -7.62 -16.19
C VAL A 119 -6.25 -8.18 -17.59
N ARG A 120 -6.21 -7.33 -18.64
CA ARG A 120 -6.39 -7.75 -20.03
C ARG A 120 -5.11 -8.23 -20.71
N ALA A 121 -3.96 -8.07 -20.08
CA ALA A 121 -2.69 -8.49 -20.66
C ALA A 121 -2.69 -10.03 -20.90
N PRO A 122 -2.30 -10.49 -22.11
CA PRO A 122 -2.41 -11.90 -22.48
C PRO A 122 -1.32 -12.79 -21.85
N SER A 123 -0.27 -12.20 -21.29
CA SER A 123 0.84 -12.93 -20.67
C SER A 123 1.57 -12.09 -19.62
N ALA A 124 2.42 -12.75 -18.84
CA ALA A 124 3.28 -12.08 -17.85
C ALA A 124 4.26 -11.09 -18.52
N GLU A 125 4.78 -11.42 -19.70
CA GLU A 125 5.67 -10.54 -20.48
C GLU A 125 4.91 -9.29 -20.95
N ALA A 126 3.65 -9.45 -21.34
CA ALA A 126 2.80 -8.31 -21.72
C ALA A 126 2.51 -7.41 -20.53
N VAL A 127 2.27 -7.98 -19.33
CA VAL A 127 2.17 -7.19 -18.08
C VAL A 127 3.47 -6.44 -17.83
N ALA A 128 4.62 -7.12 -17.88
CA ALA A 128 5.91 -6.50 -17.61
C ALA A 128 6.28 -5.38 -18.61
N ALA A 129 5.74 -5.44 -19.82
CA ALA A 129 5.97 -4.46 -20.87
C ALA A 129 5.02 -3.24 -20.83
N LEU A 130 4.09 -3.17 -19.88
CA LEU A 130 3.15 -2.05 -19.81
C LEU A 130 3.89 -0.72 -19.55
N PRO A 131 3.60 0.33 -20.34
CA PRO A 131 4.27 1.63 -20.21
C PRO A 131 4.12 2.27 -18.82
N ALA A 132 3.05 1.94 -18.11
CA ALA A 132 2.78 2.46 -16.76
C ALA A 132 3.92 2.19 -15.76
N TRP A 133 4.67 1.10 -15.92
CA TRP A 133 5.82 0.80 -15.05
C TRP A 133 6.98 1.79 -15.25
N GLY A 134 7.10 2.41 -16.43
CA GLY A 134 8.07 3.45 -16.70
C GLY A 134 7.87 4.74 -15.89
N GLU A 135 6.69 4.92 -15.30
CA GLU A 135 6.37 6.04 -14.41
C GLU A 135 6.92 5.84 -12.99
N VAL A 136 7.36 4.62 -12.65
CA VAL A 136 7.92 4.29 -11.34
C VAL A 136 9.35 4.80 -11.26
N VAL A 137 9.54 5.91 -10.56
CA VAL A 137 10.86 6.45 -10.27
C VAL A 137 11.24 6.07 -8.84
N LEU A 138 12.25 5.21 -8.70
CA LEU A 138 12.85 4.86 -7.42
C LEU A 138 14.06 5.76 -7.18
N ARG A 139 14.18 6.31 -5.97
CA ARG A 139 15.25 7.23 -5.58
C ARG A 139 16.08 6.61 -4.48
N ASP A 140 17.38 6.85 -4.49
CA ASP A 140 18.30 6.36 -3.45
C ASP A 140 17.95 6.91 -2.07
N GLN A 141 17.40 8.12 -2.03
CA GLN A 141 16.92 8.76 -0.80
C GLN A 141 15.54 9.38 -1.00
N LEU A 142 14.62 9.09 -0.08
CA LEU A 142 13.34 9.77 0.00
C LEU A 142 13.49 11.12 0.71
N ALA A 143 12.98 12.16 0.10
CA ALA A 143 12.75 13.43 0.77
C ALA A 143 11.32 13.49 1.32
N VAL A 144 11.09 14.37 2.31
CA VAL A 144 9.73 14.58 2.87
C VAL A 144 8.71 14.89 1.78
N ARG A 145 9.09 15.69 0.78
CA ARG A 145 8.23 16.03 -0.37
C ARG A 145 7.74 14.82 -1.18
N ASP A 146 8.44 13.69 -1.13
CA ASP A 146 8.08 12.49 -1.89
C ASP A 146 6.97 11.67 -1.21
N LEU A 147 6.70 11.94 0.08
CA LEU A 147 5.71 11.27 0.91
C LEU A 147 4.67 12.21 1.50
N MET A 148 4.93 13.51 1.52
CA MET A 148 3.99 14.48 2.09
C MET A 148 2.71 14.59 1.25
N THR A 149 1.62 14.97 1.90
CA THR A 149 0.41 15.44 1.21
C THR A 149 0.70 16.82 0.63
N GLU A 150 0.65 17.00 -0.70
CA GLU A 150 1.02 18.25 -1.38
C GLU A 150 0.14 19.43 -1.01
N ARG A 151 -1.13 19.19 -0.68
CA ARG A 151 -2.11 20.21 -0.27
C ARG A 151 -2.82 19.73 0.98
N PRO A 152 -2.16 19.75 2.14
CA PRO A 152 -2.78 19.28 3.36
C PRO A 152 -3.95 20.21 3.72
N ARG A 153 -5.01 19.62 4.28
CA ARG A 153 -6.03 20.42 4.96
C ARG A 153 -5.39 21.10 6.14
N ALA A 154 -5.76 22.35 6.36
CA ALA A 154 -5.27 23.17 7.45
C ALA A 154 -6.45 23.80 8.19
N VAL A 155 -6.23 24.19 9.43
CA VAL A 155 -7.22 24.93 10.25
C VAL A 155 -6.62 26.27 10.69
N ALA A 156 -7.47 27.26 10.89
CA ALA A 156 -7.07 28.53 11.46
C ALA A 156 -6.84 28.39 12.98
N PRO A 157 -6.00 29.25 13.61
CA PRO A 157 -5.74 29.18 15.06
C PRO A 157 -6.99 29.36 15.92
N ASP A 158 -7.96 30.09 15.44
CA ASP A 158 -9.24 30.41 16.10
C ASP A 158 -10.40 29.47 15.68
N ALA A 159 -10.13 28.45 14.86
CA ALA A 159 -11.14 27.49 14.45
C ALA A 159 -11.64 26.68 15.64
N PRO A 160 -12.97 26.41 15.74
CA PRO A 160 -13.50 25.56 16.79
C PRO A 160 -12.90 24.14 16.74
N LEU A 161 -12.49 23.61 17.90
CA LEU A 161 -11.91 22.25 17.99
C LEU A 161 -12.81 21.17 17.41
N ARG A 162 -14.15 21.34 17.56
CA ARG A 162 -15.13 20.44 16.97
C ARG A 162 -15.00 20.35 15.46
N ASP A 163 -14.79 21.47 14.78
CA ASP A 163 -14.72 21.52 13.32
C ASP A 163 -13.40 20.90 12.86
N ALA A 164 -12.30 21.17 13.58
CA ALA A 164 -11.02 20.52 13.33
C ALA A 164 -11.10 18.99 13.50
N ALA A 165 -11.78 18.49 14.54
CA ALA A 165 -11.98 17.05 14.76
C ALA A 165 -12.81 16.40 13.64
N LEU A 166 -13.87 17.08 13.18
CA LEU A 166 -14.69 16.64 12.05
C LEU A 166 -13.88 16.60 10.75
N ASP A 167 -13.03 17.59 10.52
CA ASP A 167 -12.17 17.64 9.35
C ASP A 167 -11.12 16.54 9.35
N MET A 168 -10.51 16.23 10.50
CA MET A 168 -9.61 15.08 10.65
C MET A 168 -10.31 13.75 10.31
N THR A 169 -11.53 13.56 10.83
CA THR A 169 -12.31 12.35 10.58
C THR A 169 -12.69 12.21 9.11
N ARG A 170 -13.20 13.28 8.49
CA ARG A 170 -13.62 13.28 7.07
C ARG A 170 -12.45 13.08 6.12
N ALA A 171 -11.29 13.64 6.45
CA ALA A 171 -10.08 13.51 5.65
C ALA A 171 -9.29 12.24 5.97
N ASN A 172 -9.68 11.49 7.01
CA ASN A 172 -8.96 10.32 7.52
C ASN A 172 -7.48 10.64 7.80
N VAL A 173 -7.21 11.75 8.50
CA VAL A 173 -5.86 12.20 8.87
C VAL A 173 -5.71 12.29 10.38
N ALA A 174 -4.52 11.99 10.88
CA ALA A 174 -4.20 12.01 12.30
C ALA A 174 -3.84 13.40 12.83
N GLY A 175 -3.72 14.41 11.97
CA GLY A 175 -3.40 15.78 12.36
C GLY A 175 -3.56 16.78 11.23
N LEU A 176 -3.71 18.06 11.61
CA LEU A 176 -3.86 19.19 10.71
C LEU A 176 -2.84 20.27 11.06
N PRO A 177 -2.14 20.87 10.09
CA PRO A 177 -1.38 22.08 10.32
C PRO A 177 -2.31 23.23 10.69
N VAL A 178 -1.86 24.05 11.63
CA VAL A 178 -2.55 25.30 12.02
C VAL A 178 -1.89 26.44 11.25
N VAL A 179 -2.68 27.16 10.45
CA VAL A 179 -2.18 28.14 9.48
C VAL A 179 -2.92 29.46 9.63
N GLU A 180 -2.18 30.56 9.73
CA GLU A 180 -2.72 31.92 9.72
C GLU A 180 -3.20 32.35 8.34
N ALA A 181 -3.95 33.47 8.27
CA ALA A 181 -4.51 34.00 7.04
C ALA A 181 -3.45 34.39 5.98
N ASP A 182 -2.22 34.66 6.40
CA ASP A 182 -1.08 34.94 5.53
C ASP A 182 -0.40 33.66 4.97
N GLY A 183 -0.87 32.48 5.35
CA GLY A 183 -0.33 31.19 4.94
C GLY A 183 0.80 30.65 5.82
N ARG A 184 1.14 31.32 6.91
CA ARG A 184 2.20 30.90 7.83
C ARG A 184 1.72 29.78 8.75
N VAL A 185 2.44 28.68 8.79
CA VAL A 185 2.18 27.59 9.73
C VAL A 185 2.63 28.02 11.13
N VAL A 186 1.71 28.02 12.09
CA VAL A 186 1.96 28.42 13.48
C VAL A 186 1.92 27.26 14.46
N GLY A 187 1.46 26.08 14.02
CA GLY A 187 1.40 24.91 14.86
C GLY A 187 0.88 23.68 14.12
N MET A 188 0.65 22.64 14.89
CA MET A 188 0.06 21.38 14.45
C MET A 188 -0.97 20.95 15.50
N LEU A 189 -2.14 20.48 15.05
CA LEU A 189 -3.14 19.86 15.90
C LEU A 189 -3.25 18.39 15.52
N SER A 190 -3.08 17.49 16.48
CA SER A 190 -3.20 16.05 16.26
C SER A 190 -4.37 15.45 17.04
N GLN A 191 -4.82 14.25 16.64
CA GLN A 191 -5.83 13.48 17.38
C GLN A 191 -5.41 13.22 18.82
N ARG A 192 -4.10 13.05 19.07
CA ARG A 192 -3.57 12.84 20.42
C ARG A 192 -3.84 14.03 21.33
N GLU A 193 -3.64 15.26 20.84
CA GLU A 193 -3.91 16.48 21.61
C GLU A 193 -5.40 16.66 21.89
N LEU A 194 -6.27 16.29 20.92
CA LEU A 194 -7.72 16.32 21.12
C LEU A 194 -8.21 15.36 22.22
N LEU A 195 -7.49 14.26 22.46
CA LEU A 195 -7.84 13.27 23.50
C LEU A 195 -7.26 13.61 24.87
N GLN A 196 -6.35 14.58 24.97
CA GLN A 196 -5.69 14.98 26.22
C GLN A 196 -6.37 16.19 26.90
N HIS A 197 -7.31 16.84 26.23
CA HIS A 197 -8.10 17.98 26.70
C HIS A 197 -9.60 17.71 26.62
#